data_06c803f600a1e19477e961e3589c5cb2
#
_entry.id   06c803f600a1e19477e961e3589c5cb2
#
_cell.length_a   1.000
_cell.length_b   1.000
_cell.length_c   1.000
_cell.angle_alpha   90.00
_cell.angle_beta   90.00
_cell.angle_gamma   90.00
#
_symmetry.space_group_name_H-M   'P 1'
#
loop_
_entity.id
_entity.type
_entity.pdbx_description
1 polymer ?
#
loop_
_entity_poly.entity_id
_entity_poly.type
_entity_poly.pdbx_seq_one_letter_code
_entity_poly.pdbx_strand_id
1 'polypeptide(L)'
;MEDKRRRARVQGAWAGSVKSQVVAQPATSAKSLLHQRPGHSWTNKEHHLSDKQFVFKEPQQVVRRAPEPRVIDKEGVYEISLSPTGISRVCLYPGFVDLKEADRVLEQLFRDIPWKQRTGIRGDVTYQQPRLTAWYGELPYTYSRITMEPNPHWHPVLRTLKNQIEQNTGHTFNSLLCNLYRNEKDSVDWHSDDEPSLGRHPIIASLSFGATRTFEMRKKPPPHRVPREYHSRDPRINLTFRTVCPDPHGAQR
;
A
#
# COMPACT_ATOMS: atom_id res chain seq x y z
N MET A 1 7.04 -10.99 -36.06
CA MET A 1 7.54 -9.93 -35.18
C MET A 1 6.84 -9.87 -33.83
N GLU A 2 6.06 -10.89 -33.44
CA GLU A 2 5.28 -10.92 -32.18
C GLU A 2 6.00 -11.54 -30.98
N ASP A 3 7.12 -12.21 -31.18
CA ASP A 3 7.75 -13.02 -30.13
C ASP A 3 8.68 -12.24 -29.17
N LYS A 4 9.09 -11.02 -29.53
CA LYS A 4 9.98 -10.21 -28.67
C LYS A 4 9.26 -9.46 -27.54
N ARG A 5 7.96 -9.20 -27.66
CA ARG A 5 7.17 -8.50 -26.64
C ARG A 5 6.69 -9.43 -25.50
N ARG A 6 6.55 -10.73 -25.76
CA ARG A 6 6.15 -11.72 -24.75
C ARG A 6 7.27 -12.08 -23.78
N ARG A 7 8.53 -12.05 -24.20
CA ARG A 7 9.68 -12.36 -23.32
C ARG A 7 9.99 -11.29 -22.29
N ALA A 8 9.59 -10.03 -22.51
CA ALA A 8 9.82 -8.95 -21.54
C ALA A 8 8.88 -8.98 -20.33
N ARG A 9 7.76 -9.73 -20.38
CA ARG A 9 6.78 -9.84 -19.27
C ARG A 9 7.08 -10.95 -18.27
N VAL A 10 7.97 -11.89 -18.57
CA VAL A 10 8.25 -13.05 -17.72
C VAL A 10 9.58 -12.94 -16.96
N GLN A 11 10.42 -11.98 -17.30
CA GLN A 11 11.68 -11.73 -16.60
C GLN A 11 11.57 -10.51 -15.68
N GLY A 12 10.98 -10.71 -14.51
CA GLY A 12 11.32 -9.96 -13.32
C GLY A 12 12.74 -10.36 -12.90
N ALA A 13 13.73 -9.87 -13.65
CA ALA A 13 15.12 -10.16 -13.35
C ALA A 13 15.49 -9.49 -12.02
N TRP A 14 15.78 -10.29 -11.02
CA TRP A 14 16.57 -9.93 -9.87
C TRP A 14 18.00 -9.70 -10.35
N ALA A 15 18.33 -8.46 -10.72
CA ALA A 15 19.72 -8.05 -10.86
C ALA A 15 20.33 -7.98 -9.46
N GLY A 16 21.24 -8.88 -9.18
CA GLY A 16 21.99 -8.92 -7.93
C GLY A 16 22.68 -7.59 -7.65
N SER A 17 22.67 -7.19 -6.40
CA SER A 17 23.39 -6.03 -5.86
C SER A 17 24.87 -6.11 -6.22
N VAL A 18 25.33 -5.21 -7.09
CA VAL A 18 26.74 -4.96 -7.32
C VAL A 18 27.26 -4.25 -6.08
N LYS A 19 28.12 -4.93 -5.32
CA LYS A 19 28.90 -4.32 -4.24
C LYS A 19 29.85 -3.29 -4.84
N SER A 20 29.53 -2.00 -4.73
CA SER A 20 30.48 -0.93 -5.00
C SER A 20 31.48 -0.89 -3.85
N GLN A 21 32.70 -1.33 -4.12
CA GLN A 21 33.85 -1.05 -3.25
C GLN A 21 34.19 0.44 -3.39
N VAL A 22 33.94 1.20 -2.34
CA VAL A 22 34.45 2.56 -2.22
C VAL A 22 35.90 2.47 -1.79
N VAL A 23 36.80 2.72 -2.73
CA VAL A 23 38.21 2.94 -2.44
C VAL A 23 38.37 4.36 -1.91
N ALA A 24 38.73 4.50 -0.65
CA ALA A 24 39.05 5.77 -0.06
C ALA A 24 40.42 6.27 -0.60
N GLN A 25 40.41 7.44 -1.25
CA GLN A 25 41.64 8.17 -1.57
C GLN A 25 42.01 9.12 -0.42
N PRO A 26 43.30 9.27 -0.11
CA PRO A 26 43.73 10.11 1.00
C PRO A 26 43.64 11.60 0.66
N ALA A 27 43.14 12.37 1.60
CA ALA A 27 43.04 13.82 1.50
C ALA A 27 44.41 14.49 1.46
N THR A 28 44.66 15.24 0.39
CA THR A 28 45.82 16.14 0.30
C THR A 28 45.52 17.44 1.05
N SER A 29 46.44 17.81 1.93
CA SER A 29 46.41 19.00 2.76
C SER A 29 46.46 20.29 1.93
N ALA A 30 45.47 21.15 2.07
CA ALA A 30 45.48 22.52 1.57
C ALA A 30 46.06 23.44 2.66
N LYS A 31 47.17 24.13 2.32
CA LYS A 31 47.82 25.15 3.16
C LYS A 31 46.92 26.39 3.20
N SER A 32 46.56 26.81 4.41
CA SER A 32 45.88 28.07 4.68
C SER A 32 46.83 29.24 4.70
N LEU A 33 46.56 30.28 3.92
CA LEU A 33 47.23 31.56 3.93
C LEU A 33 46.70 32.43 5.08
N LEU A 34 47.62 32.76 6.00
CA LEU A 34 47.42 33.69 7.09
C LEU A 34 47.25 35.13 6.56
N HIS A 35 46.14 35.76 6.93
CA HIS A 35 46.06 37.23 6.99
C HIS A 35 46.04 37.66 8.45
N GLN A 36 47.16 38.30 8.88
CA GLN A 36 47.29 38.98 10.17
C GLN A 36 46.51 40.28 10.17
N ARG A 37 45.73 40.51 11.23
CA ARG A 37 45.35 41.86 11.71
C ARG A 37 45.64 41.97 13.20
N PRO A 38 46.14 43.15 13.68
CA PRO A 38 46.71 43.31 15.00
C PRO A 38 45.69 43.71 16.09
N GLY A 39 45.94 43.16 17.25
CA GLY A 39 45.91 43.79 18.55
C GLY A 39 44.56 44.10 19.20
N HIS A 40 44.17 43.28 20.17
CA HIS A 40 43.69 43.76 21.47
C HIS A 40 44.10 42.76 22.55
N SER A 41 44.95 43.29 23.45
CA SER A 41 45.42 42.66 24.67
C SER A 41 44.23 42.52 25.65
N TRP A 42 43.90 41.29 26.01
CA TRP A 42 43.08 41.00 27.20
C TRP A 42 43.98 40.28 28.20
N THR A 43 44.17 40.94 29.34
CA THR A 43 44.90 40.43 30.48
C THR A 43 44.21 39.21 31.09
N ASN A 44 44.91 38.09 31.13
CA ASN A 44 44.51 36.86 31.81
C ASN A 44 44.29 37.10 33.29
N LYS A 45 43.07 36.86 33.77
CA LYS A 45 42.81 36.46 35.16
C LYS A 45 42.70 34.93 35.15
N GLU A 46 43.70 34.29 35.71
CA GLU A 46 43.68 32.85 35.96
C GLU A 46 42.57 32.50 36.93
N HIS A 47 41.51 31.95 36.40
CA HIS A 47 40.56 31.16 37.17
C HIS A 47 40.92 29.70 37.00
N HIS A 48 41.35 29.08 38.10
CA HIS A 48 41.46 27.63 38.22
C HIS A 48 40.11 26.99 37.94
N LEU A 49 39.86 26.61 36.68
CA LEU A 49 38.78 25.70 36.33
C LEU A 49 39.33 24.29 36.49
N SER A 50 38.82 23.59 37.50
CA SER A 50 39.06 22.17 37.74
C SER A 50 38.82 21.41 36.43
N ASP A 51 39.83 20.58 36.06
CA ASP A 51 39.75 19.63 34.93
C ASP A 51 38.55 18.67 35.11
N LYS A 52 37.36 19.12 34.81
CA LYS A 52 36.25 18.25 34.51
C LYS A 52 36.30 17.91 33.03
N GLN A 53 37.07 16.88 32.73
CA GLN A 53 37.03 16.25 31.41
C GLN A 53 35.61 15.88 31.08
N PHE A 54 35.00 16.61 30.16
CA PHE A 54 33.68 16.27 29.63
C PHE A 54 33.82 14.99 28.80
N VAL A 55 33.57 13.85 29.43
CA VAL A 55 33.43 12.58 28.71
C VAL A 55 32.07 12.57 28.05
N PHE A 56 32.05 12.79 26.74
CA PHE A 56 30.84 12.62 25.95
C PHE A 56 30.47 11.12 25.94
N LYS A 57 29.55 10.73 26.79
CA LYS A 57 28.97 9.41 26.69
C LYS A 57 27.94 9.46 25.55
N GLU A 58 28.33 8.95 24.38
CA GLU A 58 27.34 8.66 23.33
C GLU A 58 26.21 7.83 23.95
N PRO A 59 24.95 8.33 23.86
CA PRO A 59 23.83 7.50 24.27
C PRO A 59 23.84 6.28 23.34
N GLN A 60 24.03 5.10 23.89
CA GLN A 60 23.83 3.85 23.13
C GLN A 60 22.36 3.79 22.75
N GLN A 61 21.99 4.45 21.67
CA GLN A 61 20.70 4.24 21.04
C GLN A 61 20.70 2.79 20.54
N VAL A 62 20.01 1.93 21.26
CA VAL A 62 19.63 0.63 20.74
C VAL A 62 18.70 0.92 19.57
N VAL A 63 19.27 1.04 18.38
CA VAL A 63 18.50 1.16 17.13
C VAL A 63 17.76 -0.15 17.01
N ARG A 64 16.53 -0.18 17.51
CA ARG A 64 15.60 -1.28 17.21
C ARG A 64 15.31 -1.21 15.73
N ARG A 65 16.07 -1.96 14.94
CA ARG A 65 15.75 -2.15 13.52
C ARG A 65 14.31 -2.65 13.45
N ALA A 66 13.50 -1.98 12.66
CA ALA A 66 12.17 -2.50 12.34
C ALA A 66 12.36 -3.92 11.76
N PRO A 67 11.53 -4.87 12.14
CA PRO A 67 11.60 -6.21 11.58
C PRO A 67 11.50 -6.11 10.05
N GLU A 68 12.31 -6.90 9.36
CA GLU A 68 12.27 -6.95 7.90
C GLU A 68 10.87 -7.34 7.41
N PRO A 69 10.38 -6.72 6.32
CA PRO A 69 9.10 -7.07 5.75
C PRO A 69 9.09 -8.53 5.29
N ARG A 70 8.05 -9.26 5.66
CA ARG A 70 7.81 -10.60 5.11
C ARG A 70 7.10 -10.45 3.77
N VAL A 71 7.66 -11.03 2.71
CA VAL A 71 7.03 -11.09 1.38
C VAL A 71 6.19 -12.37 1.29
N ILE A 72 4.94 -12.24 0.81
CA ILE A 72 4.03 -13.34 0.52
C ILE A 72 3.78 -13.31 -0.99
N ASP A 73 4.36 -14.25 -1.72
CA ASP A 73 4.33 -14.37 -3.19
C ASP A 73 3.95 -15.75 -3.71
N LYS A 74 3.75 -16.74 -2.80
CA LYS A 74 3.40 -18.11 -3.14
C LYS A 74 1.97 -18.43 -2.70
N GLU A 75 1.36 -19.38 -3.40
CA GLU A 75 0.08 -19.95 -2.99
C GLU A 75 0.14 -20.48 -1.56
N GLY A 76 -0.92 -20.23 -0.79
CA GLY A 76 -1.00 -20.73 0.57
C GLY A 76 -1.86 -19.91 1.51
N VAL A 77 -1.93 -20.39 2.75
CA VAL A 77 -2.61 -19.74 3.87
C VAL A 77 -1.57 -19.23 4.86
N TYR A 78 -1.62 -17.94 5.16
CA TYR A 78 -0.63 -17.28 6.00
C TYR A 78 -1.31 -16.62 7.21
N GLU A 79 -0.85 -16.95 8.40
CA GLU A 79 -1.25 -16.26 9.61
C GLU A 79 -0.41 -14.98 9.77
N ILE A 80 -1.08 -13.83 9.74
CA ILE A 80 -0.42 -12.51 9.74
C ILE A 80 -0.52 -11.78 11.07
N SER A 81 -1.50 -12.12 11.88
CA SER A 81 -1.68 -11.54 13.21
C SER A 81 -2.32 -12.55 14.15
N LEU A 82 -1.77 -12.60 15.37
CA LEU A 82 -2.35 -13.29 16.52
C LEU A 82 -2.76 -12.22 17.52
N SER A 83 -4.01 -12.22 17.92
CA SER A 83 -4.54 -11.38 19.00
C SER A 83 -5.34 -12.24 19.96
N PRO A 84 -5.61 -11.76 21.20
CA PRO A 84 -6.51 -12.47 22.12
C PRO A 84 -7.92 -12.70 21.57
N THR A 85 -8.31 -11.90 20.55
CA THR A 85 -9.64 -11.96 19.91
C THR A 85 -9.69 -12.80 18.65
N GLY A 86 -8.55 -13.32 18.16
CA GLY A 86 -8.52 -14.18 16.97
C GLY A 86 -7.22 -14.11 16.16
N ILE A 87 -7.23 -14.86 15.08
CA ILE A 87 -6.12 -14.98 14.13
C ILE A 87 -6.56 -14.33 12.82
N SER A 88 -5.76 -13.39 12.31
CA SER A 88 -5.94 -12.86 10.95
C SER A 88 -5.16 -13.71 9.95
N ARG A 89 -5.82 -14.12 8.87
CA ARG A 89 -5.24 -14.96 7.82
C ARG A 89 -5.30 -14.27 6.47
N VAL A 90 -4.27 -14.51 5.66
CA VAL A 90 -4.25 -14.19 4.22
C VAL A 90 -4.16 -15.49 3.45
N CYS A 91 -5.10 -15.71 2.55
CA CYS A 91 -5.04 -16.81 1.59
C CYS A 91 -4.66 -16.21 0.23
N LEU A 92 -3.58 -16.71 -0.37
CA LEU A 92 -3.11 -16.25 -1.68
C LEU A 92 -3.33 -17.34 -2.73
N TYR A 93 -3.98 -16.98 -3.83
CA TYR A 93 -4.29 -17.83 -4.98
C TYR A 93 -3.71 -17.23 -6.27
N PRO A 94 -2.40 -17.38 -6.55
CA PRO A 94 -1.81 -16.91 -7.79
C PRO A 94 -2.40 -17.69 -8.97
N GLY A 95 -2.72 -17.01 -10.07
CA GLY A 95 -3.27 -17.66 -11.24
C GLY A 95 -4.73 -18.15 -11.10
N PHE A 96 -5.48 -17.55 -10.17
CA PHE A 96 -6.92 -17.83 -9.99
C PHE A 96 -7.74 -17.69 -11.29
N VAL A 97 -7.34 -16.80 -12.17
CA VAL A 97 -7.88 -16.64 -13.53
C VAL A 97 -6.78 -16.94 -14.54
N ASP A 98 -7.07 -17.72 -15.58
CA ASP A 98 -6.15 -17.94 -16.69
C ASP A 98 -5.67 -16.63 -17.31
N LEU A 99 -4.41 -16.57 -17.76
CA LEU A 99 -3.79 -15.33 -18.24
C LEU A 99 -4.50 -14.74 -19.45
N LYS A 100 -4.98 -15.58 -20.39
CA LYS A 100 -5.71 -15.07 -21.58
C LYS A 100 -7.08 -14.52 -21.18
N GLU A 101 -7.74 -15.21 -20.27
CA GLU A 101 -9.00 -14.75 -19.68
C GLU A 101 -8.79 -13.45 -18.90
N ALA A 102 -7.72 -13.37 -18.11
CA ALA A 102 -7.39 -12.20 -17.31
C ALA A 102 -7.16 -10.93 -18.16
N ASP A 103 -6.43 -11.06 -19.28
CA ASP A 103 -6.21 -9.94 -20.21
C ASP A 103 -7.54 -9.48 -20.83
N ARG A 104 -8.38 -10.41 -21.26
CA ARG A 104 -9.71 -10.12 -21.82
C ARG A 104 -10.63 -9.43 -20.81
N VAL A 105 -10.64 -9.95 -19.58
CA VAL A 105 -11.43 -9.38 -18.48
C VAL A 105 -10.94 -7.98 -18.13
N LEU A 106 -9.61 -7.76 -18.08
CA LEU A 106 -9.04 -6.44 -17.83
C LEU A 106 -9.52 -5.40 -18.84
N GLU A 107 -9.44 -5.72 -20.14
CA GLU A 107 -9.89 -4.84 -21.21
C GLU A 107 -11.39 -4.53 -21.10
N GLN A 108 -12.18 -5.56 -20.83
CA GLN A 108 -13.64 -5.42 -20.68
C GLN A 108 -14.00 -4.55 -19.47
N LEU A 109 -13.40 -4.80 -18.30
CA LEU A 109 -13.64 -4.00 -17.09
C LEU A 109 -13.19 -2.56 -17.28
N PHE A 110 -12.05 -2.36 -17.97
CA PHE A 110 -11.55 -1.01 -18.23
C PHE A 110 -12.53 -0.18 -19.06
N ARG A 111 -13.16 -0.79 -20.06
CA ARG A 111 -14.10 -0.15 -20.97
C ARG A 111 -15.49 0.03 -20.40
N ASP A 112 -16.02 -1.02 -19.72
CA ASP A 112 -17.47 -1.14 -19.42
C ASP A 112 -17.84 -0.68 -18.01
N ILE A 113 -16.88 -0.61 -17.07
CA ILE A 113 -17.18 -0.17 -15.71
C ILE A 113 -17.32 1.35 -15.65
N PRO A 114 -18.34 1.90 -14.98
CA PRO A 114 -18.57 3.34 -14.87
C PRO A 114 -17.62 3.98 -13.84
N TRP A 115 -16.34 4.06 -14.20
CA TRP A 115 -15.29 4.61 -13.34
C TRP A 115 -15.55 6.07 -12.98
N LYS A 116 -15.44 6.40 -11.70
CA LYS A 116 -15.62 7.77 -11.18
C LYS A 116 -14.40 8.21 -10.36
N GLN A 117 -13.93 9.43 -10.62
CA GLN A 117 -13.01 10.13 -9.73
C GLN A 117 -13.82 10.60 -8.51
N ARG A 118 -13.39 10.21 -7.31
CA ARG A 118 -14.07 10.63 -6.10
C ARG A 118 -13.23 11.65 -5.32
N THR A 119 -13.93 12.51 -4.63
CA THR A 119 -13.34 13.53 -3.77
C THR A 119 -13.40 13.05 -2.33
N GLY A 120 -12.26 13.02 -1.66
CA GLY A 120 -12.15 12.74 -0.23
C GLY A 120 -11.99 14.03 0.58
N ILE A 121 -12.27 13.96 1.88
CA ILE A 121 -12.07 15.05 2.83
C ILE A 121 -11.12 14.54 3.92
N ARG A 122 -10.04 15.28 4.15
CA ARG A 122 -9.08 15.00 5.22
C ARG A 122 -8.88 16.25 6.08
N GLY A 123 -9.44 16.24 7.29
CA GLY A 123 -9.62 17.47 8.05
C GLY A 123 -10.54 18.42 7.29
N ASP A 124 -10.09 19.66 7.04
CA ASP A 124 -10.82 20.68 6.27
C ASP A 124 -10.38 20.75 4.80
N VAL A 125 -9.51 19.83 4.36
CA VAL A 125 -8.97 19.83 3.00
C VAL A 125 -9.68 18.80 2.15
N THR A 126 -10.25 19.27 1.04
CA THR A 126 -10.81 18.42 -0.02
C THR A 126 -9.71 17.97 -0.98
N TYR A 127 -9.65 16.70 -1.31
CA TYR A 127 -8.67 16.15 -2.26
C TYR A 127 -9.30 15.14 -3.21
N GLN A 128 -8.77 15.05 -4.42
CA GLN A 128 -9.15 13.98 -5.35
C GLN A 128 -8.47 12.68 -4.95
N GLN A 129 -9.24 11.61 -4.77
CA GLN A 129 -8.65 10.30 -4.49
C GLN A 129 -7.76 9.86 -5.65
N PRO A 130 -6.51 9.44 -5.40
CA PRO A 130 -5.60 9.04 -6.46
C PRO A 130 -5.91 7.61 -6.95
N ARG A 131 -7.11 7.41 -7.48
CA ARG A 131 -7.64 6.24 -8.19
C ARG A 131 -9.06 6.53 -8.66
N LEU A 132 -9.55 5.74 -9.61
CA LEU A 132 -10.96 5.74 -9.96
C LEU A 132 -11.68 4.56 -9.28
N THR A 133 -12.96 4.73 -8.98
CA THR A 133 -13.75 3.69 -8.30
C THR A 133 -15.13 3.51 -8.94
N ALA A 134 -15.69 2.30 -8.76
CA ALA A 134 -17.07 2.00 -8.99
C ALA A 134 -17.59 1.06 -7.90
N TRP A 135 -18.86 1.18 -7.56
CA TRP A 135 -19.51 0.38 -6.52
C TRP A 135 -20.63 -0.45 -7.08
N TYR A 136 -20.77 -1.68 -6.59
CA TYR A 136 -21.88 -2.59 -6.85
C TYR A 136 -22.34 -3.21 -5.53
N GLY A 137 -23.63 -3.17 -5.30
CA GLY A 137 -24.28 -3.69 -4.10
C GLY A 137 -25.66 -3.10 -3.92
N GLU A 138 -26.54 -3.81 -3.23
CA GLU A 138 -27.92 -3.37 -2.95
C GLU A 138 -27.99 -2.31 -1.83
N LEU A 139 -26.96 -2.27 -0.99
CA LEU A 139 -26.88 -1.34 0.13
C LEU A 139 -25.90 -0.20 -0.17
N PRO A 140 -26.11 1.00 0.38
CA PRO A 140 -25.13 2.07 0.34
C PRO A 140 -23.90 1.65 1.14
N TYR A 141 -22.75 2.15 0.75
CA TYR A 141 -21.49 1.91 1.47
C TYR A 141 -20.74 3.20 1.72
N THR A 142 -20.49 3.48 2.98
CA THR A 142 -19.75 4.68 3.38
C THR A 142 -18.33 4.28 3.77
N TYR A 143 -17.37 4.79 3.03
CA TYR A 143 -15.94 4.61 3.24
C TYR A 143 -15.24 5.98 3.30
N SER A 144 -14.47 6.24 4.34
CA SER A 144 -13.74 7.52 4.50
C SER A 144 -14.63 8.75 4.33
N ARG A 145 -15.85 8.73 4.90
CA ARG A 145 -16.87 9.78 4.79
C ARG A 145 -17.43 10.01 3.38
N ILE A 146 -17.21 9.08 2.47
CA ILE A 146 -17.77 9.09 1.13
C ILE A 146 -18.80 7.99 1.06
N THR A 147 -20.07 8.35 0.82
CA THR A 147 -21.13 7.40 0.62
C THR A 147 -21.27 7.08 -0.86
N MET A 148 -21.26 5.81 -1.16
CA MET A 148 -21.54 5.26 -2.48
C MET A 148 -22.96 4.74 -2.49
N GLU A 149 -23.74 5.28 -3.45
CA GLU A 149 -25.14 4.91 -3.61
C GLU A 149 -25.28 3.45 -4.07
N PRO A 150 -26.38 2.77 -3.71
CA PRO A 150 -26.65 1.43 -4.15
C PRO A 150 -26.59 1.29 -5.67
N ASN A 151 -26.01 0.20 -6.14
CA ASN A 151 -25.98 -0.18 -7.54
C ASN A 151 -26.17 -1.70 -7.65
N PRO A 152 -27.44 -2.18 -7.73
CA PRO A 152 -27.75 -3.59 -7.83
C PRO A 152 -27.50 -4.18 -9.22
N HIS A 153 -27.23 -3.35 -10.23
CA HIS A 153 -27.05 -3.76 -11.62
C HIS A 153 -25.61 -4.21 -11.90
N TRP A 154 -25.30 -5.40 -11.38
CA TRP A 154 -23.96 -5.97 -11.57
C TRP A 154 -23.70 -6.26 -13.04
N HIS A 155 -22.53 -5.84 -13.52
CA HIS A 155 -22.02 -6.22 -14.84
C HIS A 155 -21.86 -7.75 -14.92
N PRO A 156 -22.21 -8.41 -16.06
CA PRO A 156 -22.19 -9.88 -16.18
C PRO A 156 -20.82 -10.49 -15.80
N VAL A 157 -19.71 -9.89 -16.24
CA VAL A 157 -18.35 -10.34 -15.90
C VAL A 157 -18.11 -10.31 -14.40
N LEU A 158 -18.54 -9.24 -13.71
CA LEU A 158 -18.37 -9.12 -12.26
C LEU A 158 -19.18 -10.19 -11.51
N ARG A 159 -20.36 -10.52 -12.01
CA ARG A 159 -21.21 -11.58 -11.44
C ARG A 159 -20.55 -12.95 -11.63
N THR A 160 -19.98 -13.23 -12.79
CA THR A 160 -19.24 -14.48 -13.06
C THR A 160 -18.05 -14.63 -12.12
N LEU A 161 -17.23 -13.57 -12.00
CA LEU A 161 -16.06 -13.57 -11.09
C LEU A 161 -16.48 -13.74 -9.64
N LYS A 162 -17.55 -13.08 -9.20
CA LYS A 162 -18.12 -13.26 -7.86
C LYS A 162 -18.47 -14.72 -7.59
N ASN A 163 -19.22 -15.36 -8.51
CA ASN A 163 -19.61 -16.75 -8.35
C ASN A 163 -18.40 -17.70 -8.27
N GLN A 164 -17.38 -17.48 -9.09
CA GLN A 164 -16.13 -18.28 -9.06
C GLN A 164 -15.41 -18.11 -7.71
N ILE A 165 -15.33 -16.89 -7.19
CA ILE A 165 -14.71 -16.62 -5.88
C ILE A 165 -15.52 -17.29 -4.77
N GLU A 166 -16.83 -17.19 -4.78
CA GLU A 166 -17.70 -17.82 -3.78
C GLU A 166 -17.59 -19.34 -3.79
N GLN A 167 -17.55 -19.95 -4.96
CA GLN A 167 -17.32 -21.40 -5.11
C GLN A 167 -15.95 -21.84 -4.59
N ASN A 168 -14.90 -21.05 -4.87
CA ASN A 168 -13.54 -21.40 -4.45
C ASN A 168 -13.30 -21.20 -2.95
N THR A 169 -13.92 -20.18 -2.36
CA THR A 169 -13.64 -19.79 -0.97
C THR A 169 -14.67 -20.34 0.03
N GLY A 170 -15.85 -20.75 -0.43
CA GLY A 170 -16.97 -21.14 0.43
C GLY A 170 -17.63 -19.96 1.15
N HIS A 171 -17.31 -18.72 0.78
CA HIS A 171 -17.90 -17.51 1.35
C HIS A 171 -18.78 -16.78 0.35
N THR A 172 -19.78 -16.05 0.83
CA THR A 172 -20.70 -15.27 0.01
C THR A 172 -20.45 -13.78 0.16
N PHE A 173 -20.64 -13.03 -0.93
CA PHE A 173 -20.44 -11.59 -0.98
C PHE A 173 -21.66 -10.90 -1.62
N ASN A 174 -22.07 -9.77 -1.06
CA ASN A 174 -23.21 -9.00 -1.60
C ASN A 174 -22.77 -7.63 -2.16
N SER A 175 -21.48 -7.32 -2.10
CA SER A 175 -20.99 -6.03 -2.53
C SER A 175 -19.59 -6.11 -3.14
N LEU A 176 -19.26 -5.12 -3.95
CA LEU A 176 -17.99 -5.02 -4.65
C LEU A 176 -17.56 -3.55 -4.80
N LEU A 177 -16.36 -3.24 -4.33
CA LEU A 177 -15.67 -2.01 -4.67
C LEU A 177 -14.64 -2.30 -5.76
N CYS A 178 -14.84 -1.72 -6.94
CA CYS A 178 -13.86 -1.72 -8.01
C CYS A 178 -12.91 -0.52 -7.85
N ASN A 179 -11.61 -0.78 -7.95
CA ASN A 179 -10.57 0.25 -7.91
C ASN A 179 -9.74 0.18 -9.20
N LEU A 180 -9.57 1.29 -9.90
CA LEU A 180 -8.67 1.43 -11.04
C LEU A 180 -7.51 2.34 -10.65
N TYR A 181 -6.32 1.77 -10.64
CA TYR A 181 -5.04 2.47 -10.52
C TYR A 181 -4.49 2.66 -11.93
N ARG A 182 -4.51 3.90 -12.43
CA ARG A 182 -4.17 4.23 -13.83
C ARG A 182 -2.69 4.11 -14.14
N ASN A 183 -1.86 4.37 -13.12
CA ASN A 183 -0.40 4.34 -13.23
C ASN A 183 0.24 4.26 -11.81
N GLU A 184 1.56 4.45 -11.74
CA GLU A 184 2.35 4.43 -10.51
C GLU A 184 1.95 5.47 -9.46
N LYS A 185 1.34 6.58 -9.88
CA LYS A 185 0.95 7.68 -8.99
C LYS A 185 -0.35 7.40 -8.25
N ASP A 186 -1.20 6.54 -8.81
CA ASP A 186 -2.43 6.14 -8.15
C ASP A 186 -2.14 5.20 -6.97
N SER A 187 -2.88 5.38 -5.88
CA SER A 187 -2.63 4.71 -4.62
C SER A 187 -3.88 4.70 -3.73
N VAL A 188 -3.83 3.91 -2.68
CA VAL A 188 -4.68 4.07 -1.49
C VAL A 188 -3.78 4.10 -0.26
N ASP A 189 -3.93 5.12 0.56
CA ASP A 189 -3.15 5.30 1.79
C ASP A 189 -3.53 4.26 2.85
N TRP A 190 -2.80 4.22 3.95
CA TRP A 190 -3.08 3.34 5.07
C TRP A 190 -4.52 3.49 5.56
N HIS A 191 -5.26 2.40 5.58
CA HIS A 191 -6.67 2.35 6.02
C HIS A 191 -7.00 1.01 6.66
N SER A 192 -8.15 0.94 7.29
CA SER A 192 -8.80 -0.27 7.78
C SER A 192 -10.13 -0.46 7.05
N ASP A 193 -10.51 -1.70 6.81
CA ASP A 193 -11.87 -2.07 6.41
C ASP A 193 -12.61 -2.48 7.70
N ASP A 194 -12.92 -1.50 8.53
CA ASP A 194 -13.49 -1.67 9.88
C ASP A 194 -14.83 -0.92 10.05
N GLU A 195 -15.47 -0.61 8.95
CA GLU A 195 -16.79 0.00 9.00
C GLU A 195 -17.79 -0.91 9.71
N PRO A 196 -18.67 -0.37 10.58
CA PRO A 196 -19.67 -1.17 11.32
C PRO A 196 -20.54 -2.07 10.43
N SER A 197 -20.82 -1.62 9.20
CA SER A 197 -21.57 -2.39 8.21
C SER A 197 -20.87 -3.65 7.71
N LEU A 198 -19.57 -3.81 7.94
CA LEU A 198 -18.82 -5.01 7.58
C LEU A 198 -18.80 -6.06 8.69
N GLY A 199 -19.27 -5.71 9.90
CA GLY A 199 -19.26 -6.59 11.06
C GLY A 199 -17.88 -6.70 11.74
N ARG A 200 -17.79 -7.57 12.75
CA ARG A 200 -16.58 -7.67 13.60
C ARG A 200 -15.38 -8.34 12.91
N HIS A 201 -15.63 -9.29 12.04
CA HIS A 201 -14.61 -10.11 11.42
C HIS A 201 -14.89 -10.25 9.92
N PRO A 202 -14.70 -9.15 9.15
CA PRO A 202 -15.06 -9.16 7.75
C PRO A 202 -14.17 -10.13 6.97
N ILE A 203 -14.81 -10.91 6.11
CA ILE A 203 -14.12 -11.69 5.08
C ILE A 203 -14.11 -10.85 3.81
N ILE A 204 -12.92 -10.69 3.25
CA ILE A 204 -12.70 -9.85 2.08
C ILE A 204 -11.99 -10.68 1.01
N ALA A 205 -12.58 -10.76 -0.17
CA ALA A 205 -11.90 -11.31 -1.32
C ALA A 205 -11.40 -10.18 -2.24
N SER A 206 -10.15 -10.28 -2.64
CA SER A 206 -9.48 -9.26 -3.46
C SER A 206 -8.91 -9.89 -4.71
N LEU A 207 -9.47 -9.59 -5.88
CA LEU A 207 -9.03 -10.08 -7.17
C LEU A 207 -8.39 -8.94 -7.98
N SER A 208 -7.21 -9.18 -8.55
CA SER A 208 -6.45 -8.15 -9.27
C SER A 208 -6.12 -8.55 -10.69
N PHE A 209 -6.22 -7.60 -11.61
CA PHE A 209 -5.86 -7.71 -13.02
C PHE A 209 -4.90 -6.61 -13.42
N GLY A 210 -4.07 -6.86 -14.44
CA GLY A 210 -3.14 -5.89 -15.00
C GLY A 210 -1.81 -5.83 -14.25
N ALA A 211 -1.27 -4.62 -14.06
CA ALA A 211 0.07 -4.44 -13.50
C ALA A 211 0.19 -4.92 -12.06
N THR A 212 1.31 -5.54 -11.76
CA THR A 212 1.65 -5.91 -10.38
C THR A 212 1.90 -4.66 -9.53
N ARG A 213 1.27 -4.59 -8.37
CA ARG A 213 1.43 -3.54 -7.37
C ARG A 213 1.63 -4.17 -5.99
N THR A 214 2.45 -3.53 -5.19
CA THR A 214 2.63 -3.96 -3.80
C THR A 214 1.35 -3.67 -3.00
N PHE A 215 0.90 -4.66 -2.22
CA PHE A 215 -0.10 -4.51 -1.19
C PHE A 215 0.59 -4.67 0.16
N GLU A 216 0.69 -3.60 0.92
CA GLU A 216 1.40 -3.60 2.20
C GLU A 216 0.44 -3.80 3.36
N MET A 217 0.87 -4.62 4.32
CA MET A 217 0.15 -4.87 5.57
C MET A 217 1.06 -4.62 6.79
N ARG A 218 0.48 -4.16 7.90
CA ARG A 218 1.19 -3.95 9.17
C ARG A 218 0.29 -4.26 10.37
N LYS A 219 0.90 -4.62 11.52
CA LYS A 219 0.16 -4.92 12.76
C LYS A 219 -0.49 -3.69 13.41
N LYS A 220 0.11 -2.49 13.25
CA LYS A 220 -0.46 -1.26 13.83
C LYS A 220 -1.52 -0.68 12.90
N PRO A 221 -2.74 -0.37 13.40
CA PRO A 221 -3.76 0.32 12.61
C PRO A 221 -3.27 1.69 12.10
N PRO A 222 -3.72 2.12 10.93
CA PRO A 222 -4.49 1.36 9.94
C PRO A 222 -3.62 0.29 9.25
N PRO A 223 -4.20 -0.91 8.97
CA PRO A 223 -3.41 -2.11 8.73
C PRO A 223 -2.86 -2.27 7.31
N HIS A 224 -3.44 -1.65 6.27
CA HIS A 224 -3.03 -1.93 4.89
C HIS A 224 -3.10 -0.72 3.95
N ARG A 225 -2.35 -0.82 2.84
CA ARG A 225 -2.32 0.19 1.76
C ARG A 225 -1.86 -0.39 0.43
N VAL A 226 -2.08 0.35 -0.66
CA VAL A 226 -1.39 0.22 -1.94
C VAL A 226 -0.57 1.50 -2.16
N PRO A 227 0.75 1.47 -1.99
CA PRO A 227 1.59 2.67 -2.08
C PRO A 227 1.71 3.18 -3.52
N ARG A 228 2.14 4.43 -3.67
CA ARG A 228 2.70 4.92 -4.93
C ARG A 228 4.00 4.20 -5.23
N GLU A 229 4.35 4.09 -6.50
CA GLU A 229 5.62 3.50 -6.94
C GLU A 229 6.48 4.53 -7.65
N TYR A 230 7.79 4.27 -7.69
CA TYR A 230 8.76 5.19 -8.32
C TYR A 230 8.89 4.95 -9.84
N HIS A 231 8.65 3.70 -10.27
CA HIS A 231 8.76 3.33 -11.68
C HIS A 231 7.39 3.32 -12.34
N SER A 232 7.36 3.70 -13.61
CA SER A 232 6.13 3.68 -14.40
C SER A 232 5.46 2.31 -14.36
N ARG A 233 4.13 2.32 -14.23
CA ARG A 233 3.29 1.12 -14.18
C ARG A 233 2.13 1.24 -15.14
N ASP A 234 1.83 0.14 -15.80
CA ASP A 234 0.59 -0.04 -16.53
C ASP A 234 -0.62 -0.02 -15.57
N PRO A 235 -1.84 0.18 -16.10
CA PRO A 235 -3.04 0.15 -15.27
C PRO A 235 -3.24 -1.17 -14.53
N ARG A 236 -3.83 -1.08 -13.33
CA ARG A 236 -4.27 -2.22 -12.51
C ARG A 236 -5.70 -2.00 -12.09
N ILE A 237 -6.52 -3.03 -12.25
CA ILE A 237 -7.87 -3.09 -11.67
C ILE A 237 -7.83 -4.06 -10.48
N ASN A 238 -8.43 -3.62 -9.38
CA ASN A 238 -8.64 -4.46 -8.21
C ASN A 238 -10.13 -4.49 -7.88
N LEU A 239 -10.64 -5.69 -7.66
CA LEU A 239 -12.00 -5.99 -7.29
C LEU A 239 -12.01 -6.46 -5.83
N THR A 240 -12.63 -5.69 -4.94
CA THR A 240 -12.70 -6.01 -3.51
C THR A 240 -14.14 -6.35 -3.13
N PHE A 241 -14.39 -7.64 -2.92
CA PHE A 241 -15.70 -8.19 -2.55
C PHE A 241 -15.84 -8.22 -1.03
N ARG A 242 -17.01 -7.82 -0.54
CA ARG A 242 -17.36 -7.78 0.88
C ARG A 242 -18.80 -8.18 1.09
N THR A 243 -19.14 -8.53 2.32
CA THR A 243 -20.53 -8.67 2.78
C THR A 243 -20.86 -7.45 3.63
N VAL A 244 -21.72 -6.59 3.10
CA VAL A 244 -22.27 -5.42 3.81
C VAL A 244 -23.58 -5.82 4.47
N CYS A 245 -23.67 -5.59 5.78
CA CYS A 245 -24.89 -5.81 6.56
C CYS A 245 -25.73 -4.53 6.59
N PRO A 246 -27.06 -4.63 6.61
CA PRO A 246 -27.92 -3.49 6.87
C PRO A 246 -27.54 -2.83 8.21
N ASP A 247 -27.59 -1.50 8.26
CA ASP A 247 -27.38 -0.78 9.51
C ASP A 247 -28.52 -1.14 10.49
N PRO A 248 -28.24 -1.79 11.64
CA PRO A 248 -29.28 -2.15 12.59
C PRO A 248 -29.99 -0.93 13.20
N HIS A 249 -29.43 0.27 13.06
CA HIS A 249 -29.99 1.53 13.56
C HIS A 249 -30.58 2.42 12.45
N GLY A 250 -30.45 2.04 11.18
CA GLY A 250 -30.92 2.84 10.01
C GLY A 250 -32.42 2.79 9.74
N ALA A 251 -33.17 1.91 10.39
CA ALA A 251 -34.62 1.75 10.18
C ALA A 251 -35.50 2.70 11.04
N GLN A 252 -34.91 3.66 11.75
CA GLN A 252 -35.64 4.63 12.60
C GLN A 252 -35.29 6.09 12.27
N ARG A 253 -35.22 6.45 11.00
CA ARG A 253 -35.21 7.87 10.61
C ARG A 253 -36.19 8.13 9.48
#